data_79c7907b05b2fe154354c6f5af2e1b05
#
_entry.id   79c7907b05b2fe154354c6f5af2e1b05
#
_cell.length_a   1.000
_cell.length_b   1.000
_cell.length_c   1.000
_cell.angle_alpha   90.00
_cell.angle_beta   90.00
_cell.angle_gamma   90.00
#
_symmetry.space_group_name_H-M   'P 1'
#
loop_
_entity.id
_entity.type
_entity.pdbx_description
1 polymer ?
#
loop_
_entity_poly.entity_id
_entity_poly.type
_entity_poly.pdbx_seq_one_letter_code
_entity_poly.pdbx_strand_id
1 'polypeptide(L)'
;GKKGVTGSGPELFDQPTDVVVAPNGDIFVTDSHRNGKNNRVVRFTKDGKFVKEWGTKGSGPGQISEPHTIAMDSRGRLFVGDRENNRIQIFDQDGRYLTEWRQFGRPSGISITSDDTIYVTDSESGPDTGAHELPGIKKGIRIGSAKDGTVTAFIEDTESTVADHSGAEGVGVDAKGNVYGGVVRRRMLERHSKK
;
A
#
# COMPACT_ATOMS: atom_id res chain seq x y z
N GLY A 1 21.02 -5.83 -0.89
CA GLY A 1 20.58 -7.11 -1.48
C GLY A 1 21.56 -7.69 -2.47
N LYS A 2 21.41 -8.97 -2.77
CA LYS A 2 22.22 -9.65 -3.79
C LYS A 2 21.32 -10.06 -4.94
N LYS A 3 21.63 -9.62 -6.17
CA LYS A 3 20.84 -9.91 -7.36
C LYS A 3 20.62 -11.42 -7.55
N GLY A 4 19.36 -11.84 -7.69
CA GLY A 4 18.97 -13.24 -7.91
C GLY A 4 19.02 -14.13 -6.67
N VAL A 5 19.24 -13.56 -5.49
CA VAL A 5 19.22 -14.29 -4.21
C VAL A 5 18.07 -13.77 -3.37
N THR A 6 17.11 -14.64 -3.08
CA THR A 6 15.99 -14.34 -2.17
C THR A 6 16.29 -14.85 -0.77
N GLY A 7 15.70 -14.24 0.25
CA GLY A 7 15.84 -14.68 1.63
C GLY A 7 15.33 -13.71 2.66
N SER A 8 15.45 -14.13 3.93
CA SER A 8 15.04 -13.36 5.11
C SER A 8 16.30 -12.87 5.82
N GLY A 9 16.81 -11.86 5.75
CA GLY A 9 17.97 -11.33 6.45
C GLY A 9 18.15 -9.86 6.14
N PRO A 10 19.06 -9.18 6.83
CA PRO A 10 19.21 -7.74 6.70
C PRO A 10 19.60 -7.29 5.28
N GLU A 11 20.20 -8.18 4.49
CA GLU A 11 20.67 -7.85 3.14
C GLU A 11 19.90 -8.56 2.02
N LEU A 12 18.85 -9.31 2.35
CA LEU A 12 18.07 -10.08 1.36
C LEU A 12 16.61 -9.71 1.43
N PHE A 13 15.94 -9.82 0.30
CA PHE A 13 14.50 -9.65 0.17
C PHE A 13 13.88 -10.89 -0.48
N ASP A 14 12.58 -11.07 -0.24
CA ASP A 14 11.78 -12.06 -0.92
C ASP A 14 10.51 -11.41 -1.47
N GLN A 15 10.62 -10.86 -2.68
CA GLN A 15 9.60 -10.10 -3.39
C GLN A 15 9.26 -8.74 -2.73
N PRO A 16 10.21 -7.79 -2.67
CA PRO A 16 9.94 -6.44 -2.19
C PRO A 16 8.89 -5.77 -3.08
N THR A 17 7.96 -5.05 -2.47
CA THR A 17 6.78 -4.50 -3.14
C THR A 17 6.82 -2.99 -3.30
N ASP A 18 7.26 -2.27 -2.28
CA ASP A 18 7.23 -0.81 -2.29
C ASP A 18 8.29 -0.22 -1.36
N VAL A 19 8.58 1.07 -1.53
CA VAL A 19 9.59 1.80 -0.77
C VAL A 19 9.16 3.23 -0.49
N VAL A 20 9.40 3.70 0.73
CA VAL A 20 9.28 5.13 1.08
C VAL A 20 10.55 5.62 1.76
N VAL A 21 10.90 6.88 1.48
CA VAL A 21 12.06 7.55 2.08
C VAL A 21 11.57 8.64 3.01
N ALA A 22 12.00 8.58 4.27
CA ALA A 22 11.68 9.58 5.28
C ALA A 22 12.47 10.89 5.07
N PRO A 23 12.03 12.03 5.63
CA PRO A 23 12.76 13.30 5.52
C PRO A 23 14.21 13.29 6.02
N ASN A 24 14.55 12.42 6.97
CA ASN A 24 15.92 12.21 7.45
C ASN A 24 16.78 11.32 6.54
N GLY A 25 16.18 10.78 5.46
CA GLY A 25 16.78 9.90 4.49
C GLY A 25 16.66 8.40 4.81
N ASP A 26 16.09 8.00 5.93
CA ASP A 26 15.84 6.58 6.23
C ASP A 26 14.89 5.98 5.22
N ILE A 27 15.16 4.74 4.85
CA ILE A 27 14.46 4.01 3.79
C ILE A 27 13.65 2.88 4.42
N PHE A 28 12.38 2.80 4.08
CA PHE A 28 11.47 1.73 4.53
C PHE A 28 11.00 0.94 3.32
N VAL A 29 11.12 -0.39 3.38
CA VAL A 29 10.79 -1.29 2.29
C VAL A 29 9.80 -2.33 2.79
N THR A 30 8.70 -2.52 2.09
CA THR A 30 7.77 -3.64 2.29
C THR A 30 8.26 -4.85 1.51
N ASP A 31 8.21 -6.03 2.13
CA ASP A 31 8.82 -7.24 1.59
C ASP A 31 7.94 -8.46 1.82
N SER A 32 7.22 -8.85 0.82
CA SER A 32 6.47 -10.07 0.54
C SER A 32 5.37 -9.81 -0.49
N HIS A 33 5.27 -10.64 -1.51
CA HIS A 33 4.16 -10.62 -2.48
C HIS A 33 3.77 -12.06 -2.81
N ARG A 34 2.47 -12.34 -2.95
CA ARG A 34 1.93 -13.67 -3.30
C ARG A 34 2.53 -14.82 -2.44
N ASN A 35 3.52 -15.50 -2.96
CA ASN A 35 4.19 -16.62 -2.30
C ASN A 35 5.41 -16.19 -1.46
N GLY A 36 5.68 -14.92 -1.35
CA GLY A 36 6.74 -14.37 -0.52
C GLY A 36 6.54 -14.74 0.96
N LYS A 37 7.63 -14.98 1.67
CA LYS A 37 7.60 -15.54 3.03
C LYS A 37 7.89 -14.53 4.12
N ASN A 38 8.46 -13.37 3.76
CA ASN A 38 9.00 -12.45 4.77
C ASN A 38 7.90 -11.68 5.52
N ASN A 39 6.89 -11.14 4.82
CA ASN A 39 5.76 -10.44 5.42
C ASN A 39 6.19 -9.37 6.44
N ARG A 40 7.06 -8.47 6.02
CA ARG A 40 7.74 -7.50 6.90
C ARG A 40 7.88 -6.13 6.27
N VAL A 41 8.21 -5.15 7.11
CA VAL A 41 8.81 -3.88 6.74
C VAL A 41 10.24 -3.85 7.21
N VAL A 42 11.16 -3.39 6.37
CA VAL A 42 12.59 -3.28 6.69
C VAL A 42 13.01 -1.81 6.64
N ARG A 43 13.70 -1.34 7.68
CA ARG A 43 14.27 0.01 7.77
C ARG A 43 15.76 -0.03 7.51
N PHE A 44 16.22 0.87 6.67
CA PHE A 44 17.65 1.16 6.44
C PHE A 44 17.95 2.64 6.73
N THR A 45 19.18 2.94 7.03
CA THR A 45 19.67 4.34 7.01
C THR A 45 19.72 4.84 5.57
N LYS A 46 19.91 6.16 5.40
CA LYS A 46 20.14 6.80 4.08
C LYS A 46 21.34 6.21 3.30
N ASP A 47 22.30 5.64 4.01
CA ASP A 47 23.49 5.00 3.43
C ASP A 47 23.27 3.50 3.16
N GLY A 48 22.03 3.01 3.28
CA GLY A 48 21.66 1.61 3.01
C GLY A 48 22.06 0.61 4.10
N LYS A 49 22.44 1.06 5.30
CA LYS A 49 22.74 0.16 6.41
C LYS A 49 21.44 -0.30 7.08
N PHE A 50 21.30 -1.60 7.28
CA PHE A 50 20.19 -2.19 8.00
C PHE A 50 20.08 -1.61 9.42
N VAL A 51 18.87 -1.24 9.81
CA VAL A 51 18.54 -0.75 11.15
C VAL A 51 17.72 -1.79 11.89
N LYS A 52 16.58 -2.16 11.35
CA LYS A 52 15.66 -3.15 11.94
C LYS A 52 14.59 -3.59 10.93
N GLU A 53 13.83 -4.59 11.34
CA GLU A 53 12.63 -5.04 10.64
C GLU A 53 11.51 -5.34 11.62
N TRP A 54 10.28 -5.36 11.15
CA TRP A 54 9.11 -5.78 11.90
C TRP A 54 8.04 -6.36 10.98
N GLY A 55 7.09 -7.04 11.57
CA GLY A 55 6.05 -7.78 10.87
C GLY A 55 6.36 -9.27 10.84
N THR A 56 5.32 -10.06 10.94
CA THR A 56 5.30 -11.51 10.76
C THR A 56 3.98 -11.89 10.11
N LYS A 57 3.93 -12.98 9.37
CA LYS A 57 2.69 -13.41 8.72
C LYS A 57 1.59 -13.63 9.73
N GLY A 58 0.42 -13.01 9.50
CA GLY A 58 -0.76 -13.15 10.34
C GLY A 58 -1.76 -12.01 10.16
N SER A 59 -2.79 -11.98 11.02
CA SER A 59 -3.89 -11.00 10.95
C SER A 59 -4.07 -10.17 12.22
N GLY A 60 -3.29 -10.39 13.27
CA GLY A 60 -3.29 -9.56 14.47
C GLY A 60 -2.62 -8.20 14.27
N PRO A 61 -2.71 -7.31 15.29
CA PRO A 61 -1.98 -6.03 15.26
C PRO A 61 -0.48 -6.24 15.08
N GLY A 62 0.13 -5.54 14.10
CA GLY A 62 1.55 -5.69 13.79
C GLY A 62 1.93 -6.95 13.00
N GLN A 63 1.01 -7.91 12.84
CA GLN A 63 1.16 -8.99 11.88
C GLN A 63 0.72 -8.53 10.50
N ILE A 64 1.38 -8.99 9.46
CA ILE A 64 1.19 -8.52 8.09
C ILE A 64 1.02 -9.72 7.16
N SER A 65 0.16 -9.61 6.18
CA SER A 65 0.02 -10.60 5.12
C SER A 65 0.00 -9.91 3.76
N GLU A 66 1.05 -10.12 2.99
CA GLU A 66 1.27 -9.48 1.70
C GLU A 66 1.28 -7.93 1.79
N PRO A 67 2.29 -7.33 2.45
CA PRO A 67 2.45 -5.88 2.46
C PRO A 67 2.71 -5.39 1.03
N HIS A 68 1.73 -4.71 0.43
CA HIS A 68 1.76 -4.41 -1.00
C HIS A 68 2.24 -2.99 -1.30
N THR A 69 2.08 -2.08 -0.36
CA THR A 69 2.43 -0.68 -0.52
C THR A 69 2.79 -0.04 0.83
N ILE A 70 3.57 1.03 0.79
CA ILE A 70 3.93 1.83 1.96
C ILE A 70 3.97 3.32 1.62
N ALA A 71 3.40 4.15 2.47
CA ALA A 71 3.49 5.61 2.36
C ALA A 71 3.77 6.23 3.73
N MET A 72 4.15 7.50 3.74
CA MET A 72 4.41 8.24 4.98
C MET A 72 3.63 9.56 4.98
N ASP A 73 3.03 9.91 6.11
CA ASP A 73 2.36 11.20 6.29
C ASP A 73 3.31 12.29 6.80
N SER A 74 2.80 13.53 6.93
CA SER A 74 3.56 14.69 7.40
C SER A 74 4.10 14.55 8.84
N ARG A 75 3.52 13.63 9.64
CA ARG A 75 3.94 13.33 11.01
C ARG A 75 4.97 12.20 11.08
N GLY A 76 5.36 11.64 9.94
CA GLY A 76 6.30 10.52 9.87
C GLY A 76 5.68 9.17 10.24
N ARG A 77 4.34 9.02 10.25
CA ARG A 77 3.67 7.74 10.42
C ARG A 77 3.73 6.95 9.11
N LEU A 78 3.97 5.66 9.22
CA LEU A 78 4.03 4.73 8.10
C LEU A 78 2.67 4.05 7.91
N PHE A 79 2.15 4.12 6.70
CA PHE A 79 0.89 3.50 6.27
C PHE A 79 1.23 2.29 5.40
N VAL A 80 1.03 1.10 5.91
CA VAL A 80 1.35 -0.17 5.24
C VAL A 80 0.05 -0.80 4.73
N GLY A 81 -0.04 -0.98 3.42
CA GLY A 81 -1.14 -1.71 2.81
C GLY A 81 -1.00 -3.21 3.05
N ASP A 82 -1.65 -3.72 4.08
CA ASP A 82 -1.71 -5.13 4.48
C ASP A 82 -2.82 -5.82 3.68
N ARG A 83 -2.48 -6.12 2.41
CA ARG A 83 -3.44 -6.40 1.34
C ARG A 83 -4.28 -7.64 1.59
N GLU A 84 -3.70 -8.77 1.97
CA GLU A 84 -4.45 -10.00 2.25
C GLU A 84 -5.37 -9.89 3.47
N ASN A 85 -5.08 -8.95 4.38
CA ASN A 85 -5.93 -8.66 5.52
C ASN A 85 -6.95 -7.54 5.25
N ASN A 86 -7.01 -6.99 4.03
CA ASN A 86 -7.94 -5.93 3.61
C ASN A 86 -7.92 -4.75 4.58
N ARG A 87 -6.72 -4.23 4.89
CA ARG A 87 -6.53 -3.11 5.82
C ARG A 87 -5.27 -2.32 5.51
N ILE A 88 -5.23 -1.11 6.02
CA ILE A 88 -4.01 -0.33 6.17
C ILE A 88 -3.62 -0.41 7.65
N GLN A 89 -2.42 -0.84 7.96
CA GLN A 89 -1.86 -0.71 9.31
C GLN A 89 -0.96 0.52 9.38
N ILE A 90 -1.04 1.23 10.51
CA ILE A 90 -0.29 2.46 10.73
C ILE A 90 0.73 2.21 11.84
N PHE A 91 1.99 2.53 11.56
CA PHE A 91 3.13 2.35 12.46
C PHE A 91 3.86 3.67 12.69
N ASP A 92 4.59 3.79 13.79
CA ASP A 92 5.67 4.76 13.87
C ASP A 92 6.93 4.24 13.12
N GLN A 93 7.96 5.08 13.01
CA GLN A 93 9.19 4.72 12.30
C GLN A 93 10.04 3.67 13.04
N ASP A 94 9.70 3.38 14.28
CA ASP A 94 10.32 2.29 15.04
C ASP A 94 9.54 0.98 14.96
N GLY A 95 8.49 0.94 14.12
CA GLY A 95 7.69 -0.26 13.86
C GLY A 95 6.68 -0.58 14.96
N ARG A 96 6.39 0.36 15.86
CA ARG A 96 5.32 0.20 16.83
C ARG A 96 3.98 0.40 16.14
N TYR A 97 3.10 -0.61 16.24
CA TYR A 97 1.73 -0.52 15.77
C TYR A 97 0.97 0.60 16.50
N LEU A 98 0.29 1.44 15.73
CA LEU A 98 -0.52 2.56 16.26
C LEU A 98 -2.01 2.27 16.13
N THR A 99 -2.47 1.92 14.94
CA THR A 99 -3.87 1.62 14.61
C THR A 99 -4.00 0.95 13.25
N GLU A 100 -5.22 0.59 12.87
CA GLU A 100 -5.54 0.08 11.53
C GLU A 100 -6.81 0.70 10.97
N TRP A 101 -6.92 0.71 9.62
CA TRP A 101 -8.07 1.19 8.88
C TRP A 101 -8.52 0.17 7.84
N ARG A 102 -9.82 -0.10 7.79
CA ARG A 102 -10.44 -1.06 6.86
C ARG A 102 -11.34 -0.40 5.82
N GLN A 103 -11.71 0.87 6.00
CA GLN A 103 -12.61 1.61 5.14
C GLN A 103 -12.03 1.92 3.74
N PHE A 104 -10.75 1.66 3.52
CA PHE A 104 -10.10 1.83 2.23
C PHE A 104 -10.13 0.58 1.33
N GLY A 105 -10.75 -0.52 1.79
CA GLY A 105 -10.85 -1.76 1.03
C GLY A 105 -9.57 -2.60 1.06
N ARG A 106 -9.22 -3.20 -0.09
CA ARG A 106 -8.04 -4.03 -0.30
C ARG A 106 -6.89 -3.19 -0.90
N PRO A 107 -5.99 -2.62 -0.08
CA PRO A 107 -5.04 -1.61 -0.53
C PRO A 107 -3.96 -2.21 -1.45
N SER A 108 -3.94 -1.78 -2.71
CA SER A 108 -2.91 -2.12 -3.70
C SER A 108 -1.83 -1.05 -3.78
N GLY A 109 -2.20 0.23 -3.78
CA GLY A 109 -1.27 1.37 -3.77
C GLY A 109 -1.74 2.46 -2.81
N ILE A 110 -0.80 3.17 -2.19
CA ILE A 110 -1.07 4.31 -1.31
C ILE A 110 -0.19 5.48 -1.74
N SER A 111 -0.79 6.66 -1.87
CA SER A 111 -0.08 7.93 -1.99
C SER A 111 -0.61 8.92 -0.96
N ILE A 112 0.28 9.64 -0.29
CA ILE A 112 -0.10 10.68 0.68
C ILE A 112 0.56 11.99 0.25
N THR A 113 -0.24 13.03 0.07
CA THR A 113 0.24 14.36 -0.29
C THR A 113 0.70 15.15 0.93
N SER A 114 1.40 16.26 0.72
CA SER A 114 1.97 17.07 1.80
C SER A 114 0.94 17.70 2.75
N ASP A 115 -0.33 17.75 2.35
CA ASP A 115 -1.46 18.22 3.17
C ASP A 115 -2.16 17.09 3.93
N ASP A 116 -1.59 15.87 3.90
CA ASP A 116 -2.12 14.64 4.47
C ASP A 116 -3.41 14.15 3.80
N THR A 117 -3.63 14.45 2.53
CA THR A 117 -4.64 13.76 1.74
C THR A 117 -4.10 12.39 1.33
N ILE A 118 -4.82 11.32 1.67
CA ILE A 118 -4.48 9.94 1.32
C ILE A 118 -5.30 9.47 0.12
N TYR A 119 -4.62 8.81 -0.81
CA TYR A 119 -5.19 8.15 -1.99
C TYR A 119 -4.86 6.67 -1.92
N VAL A 120 -5.87 5.82 -1.99
CA VAL A 120 -5.69 4.37 -1.87
C VAL A 120 -6.38 3.67 -3.04
N THR A 121 -5.62 2.91 -3.80
CA THR A 121 -6.17 2.06 -4.84
C THR A 121 -6.60 0.72 -4.26
N ASP A 122 -7.75 0.25 -4.74
CA ASP A 122 -8.24 -1.11 -4.57
C ASP A 122 -8.46 -1.70 -5.96
N SER A 123 -7.58 -2.59 -6.37
CA SER A 123 -7.57 -3.15 -7.73
C SER A 123 -8.38 -4.44 -7.86
N GLU A 124 -8.77 -5.05 -6.74
CA GLU A 124 -9.25 -6.43 -6.75
C GLU A 124 -10.61 -6.66 -6.07
N SER A 125 -11.11 -5.75 -5.20
CA SER A 125 -12.42 -5.94 -4.54
C SER A 125 -13.58 -5.87 -5.52
N GLY A 126 -14.62 -6.64 -5.25
CA GLY A 126 -15.87 -6.62 -6.03
C GLY A 126 -16.64 -7.92 -5.90
N PRO A 127 -17.88 -7.98 -6.43
CA PRO A 127 -18.62 -9.21 -6.53
C PRO A 127 -17.86 -10.19 -7.44
N ASP A 128 -17.97 -11.47 -7.17
CA ASP A 128 -17.37 -12.55 -7.95
C ASP A 128 -15.82 -12.62 -7.92
N THR A 129 -15.17 -11.95 -6.95
CA THR A 129 -13.71 -12.01 -6.78
C THR A 129 -13.26 -13.16 -5.89
N GLY A 130 -14.18 -14.02 -5.45
CA GLY A 130 -13.88 -15.19 -4.62
C GLY A 130 -13.29 -14.80 -3.25
N ALA A 131 -12.06 -15.21 -2.99
CA ALA A 131 -11.39 -14.94 -1.69
C ALA A 131 -11.16 -13.45 -1.40
N HIS A 132 -11.30 -12.58 -2.39
CA HIS A 132 -11.11 -11.13 -2.28
C HIS A 132 -12.43 -10.36 -2.24
N GLU A 133 -13.55 -11.06 -2.17
CA GLU A 133 -14.86 -10.44 -2.05
C GLU A 133 -14.97 -9.71 -0.71
N LEU A 134 -15.23 -8.40 -0.80
CA LEU A 134 -15.55 -7.55 0.35
C LEU A 134 -16.96 -6.99 0.16
N PRO A 135 -17.96 -7.46 0.91
CA PRO A 135 -19.34 -6.99 0.77
C PRO A 135 -19.46 -5.48 0.84
N GLY A 136 -20.05 -4.87 -0.19
CA GLY A 136 -20.24 -3.42 -0.27
C GLY A 136 -18.99 -2.60 -0.66
N ILE A 137 -17.86 -3.24 -0.88
CA ILE A 137 -16.63 -2.58 -1.34
C ILE A 137 -16.48 -2.79 -2.86
N LYS A 138 -16.23 -1.70 -3.57
CA LYS A 138 -15.97 -1.69 -5.02
C LYS A 138 -14.53 -1.31 -5.30
N LYS A 139 -14.02 -1.77 -6.45
CA LYS A 139 -12.72 -1.35 -7.00
C LYS A 139 -12.69 0.12 -7.33
N GLY A 140 -11.53 0.72 -7.21
CA GLY A 140 -11.30 2.11 -7.56
C GLY A 140 -10.32 2.80 -6.62
N ILE A 141 -10.33 4.13 -6.61
CA ILE A 141 -9.44 4.95 -5.81
C ILE A 141 -10.24 5.66 -4.72
N ARG A 142 -9.96 5.36 -3.47
CA ARG A 142 -10.53 6.07 -2.31
C ARG A 142 -9.62 7.21 -1.92
N ILE A 143 -10.24 8.38 -1.70
CA ILE A 143 -9.55 9.61 -1.31
C ILE A 143 -10.04 9.99 0.08
N GLY A 144 -9.12 10.39 0.96
CA GLY A 144 -9.48 10.68 2.34
C GLY A 144 -8.41 11.47 3.09
N SER A 145 -8.51 11.44 4.39
CA SER A 145 -7.59 12.13 5.31
C SER A 145 -6.65 11.12 5.98
N ALA A 146 -5.34 11.30 5.81
CA ALA A 146 -4.35 10.53 6.53
C ALA A 146 -4.34 10.88 8.05
N LYS A 147 -4.99 11.94 8.49
CA LYS A 147 -5.02 12.36 9.90
C LYS A 147 -5.90 11.44 10.74
N ASP A 148 -7.05 11.03 10.18
CA ASP A 148 -8.11 10.34 10.93
C ASP A 148 -8.77 9.16 10.17
N GLY A 149 -8.41 8.95 8.89
CA GLY A 149 -8.96 7.88 8.06
C GLY A 149 -10.33 8.18 7.43
N THR A 150 -10.84 9.39 7.56
CA THR A 150 -12.10 9.75 6.91
C THR A 150 -11.98 9.65 5.40
N VAL A 151 -12.85 8.84 4.75
CA VAL A 151 -12.96 8.76 3.29
C VAL A 151 -13.88 9.89 2.81
N THR A 152 -13.39 10.76 1.93
CA THR A 152 -14.09 11.96 1.47
C THR A 152 -14.57 11.85 0.02
N ALA A 153 -13.94 10.98 -0.79
CA ALA A 153 -14.32 10.76 -2.19
C ALA A 153 -13.94 9.35 -2.65
N PHE A 154 -14.59 8.91 -3.73
CA PHE A 154 -14.33 7.64 -4.38
C PHE A 154 -14.40 7.79 -5.90
N ILE A 155 -13.36 7.35 -6.58
CA ILE A 155 -13.30 7.20 -8.03
C ILE A 155 -13.51 5.73 -8.32
N GLU A 156 -14.72 5.35 -8.72
CA GLU A 156 -15.08 3.97 -9.02
C GLU A 156 -14.44 3.52 -10.34
N ASP A 157 -13.86 2.32 -10.36
CA ASP A 157 -13.49 1.67 -11.61
C ASP A 157 -14.71 0.97 -12.21
N THR A 158 -15.32 1.62 -13.21
CA THR A 158 -16.54 1.14 -13.87
C THR A 158 -16.27 0.18 -15.04
N GLU A 159 -15.01 0.06 -15.48
CA GLU A 159 -14.66 -0.75 -16.65
C GLU A 159 -14.24 -2.18 -16.33
N SER A 160 -14.28 -2.57 -15.07
CA SER A 160 -13.87 -3.90 -14.67
C SER A 160 -14.90 -4.95 -15.06
N THR A 161 -14.60 -5.77 -16.05
CA THR A 161 -15.28 -7.05 -16.22
C THR A 161 -14.77 -8.05 -15.19
N VAL A 162 -15.63 -9.00 -14.80
CA VAL A 162 -15.31 -10.06 -13.82
C VAL A 162 -14.02 -10.82 -14.18
N ALA A 163 -13.76 -11.01 -15.48
CA ALA A 163 -12.55 -11.70 -15.96
C ALA A 163 -11.27 -10.89 -15.77
N ASP A 164 -11.35 -9.61 -15.48
CA ASP A 164 -10.22 -8.69 -15.60
C ASP A 164 -9.82 -8.04 -14.26
N HIS A 165 -10.32 -8.47 -13.14
CA HIS A 165 -9.99 -8.05 -11.74
C HIS A 165 -9.00 -6.87 -11.59
N SER A 166 -8.94 -5.93 -12.54
CA SER A 166 -7.89 -4.95 -12.59
C SER A 166 -8.39 -3.53 -12.52
N GLY A 167 -8.58 -3.08 -11.29
CA GLY A 167 -8.53 -1.65 -11.00
C GLY A 167 -7.09 -1.13 -11.04
N ALA A 168 -6.90 0.14 -10.68
CA ALA A 168 -5.58 0.72 -10.51
C ALA A 168 -4.81 0.03 -9.38
N GLU A 169 -3.60 -0.44 -9.67
CA GLU A 169 -2.66 -1.02 -8.70
C GLU A 169 -1.86 0.07 -7.99
N GLY A 170 -1.30 1.01 -8.76
CA GLY A 170 -0.56 2.14 -8.24
C GLY A 170 -1.32 3.44 -8.36
N VAL A 171 -1.01 4.40 -7.49
CA VAL A 171 -1.59 5.74 -7.50
C VAL A 171 -0.53 6.82 -7.35
N GLY A 172 -0.65 7.89 -8.10
CA GLY A 172 0.14 9.12 -7.97
C GLY A 172 -0.73 10.36 -8.12
N VAL A 173 -0.27 11.46 -7.57
CA VAL A 173 -1.00 12.75 -7.64
C VAL A 173 -0.03 13.84 -8.04
N ASP A 174 -0.41 14.65 -9.04
CA ASP A 174 0.40 15.80 -9.44
C ASP A 174 0.11 17.06 -8.60
N ALA A 175 0.95 18.08 -8.78
CA ALA A 175 0.82 19.35 -8.07
C ALA A 175 -0.49 20.13 -8.38
N LYS A 176 -1.23 19.72 -9.43
CA LYS A 176 -2.54 20.29 -9.80
C LYS A 176 -3.70 19.52 -9.17
N GLY A 177 -3.39 18.42 -8.46
CA GLY A 177 -4.38 17.53 -7.85
C GLY A 177 -5.02 16.54 -8.84
N ASN A 178 -4.43 16.33 -10.03
CA ASN A 178 -4.85 15.24 -10.89
C ASN A 178 -4.38 13.92 -10.28
N VAL A 179 -5.29 12.94 -10.26
CA VAL A 179 -5.01 11.60 -9.76
C VAL A 179 -4.69 10.66 -10.94
N TYR A 180 -3.63 9.91 -10.82
CA TYR A 180 -3.19 8.94 -11.82
C TYR A 180 -3.27 7.54 -11.25
N GLY A 181 -3.92 6.63 -11.97
CA GLY A 181 -4.02 5.21 -11.63
C GLY A 181 -3.28 4.35 -12.64
N GLY A 182 -2.34 3.53 -12.19
CA GLY A 182 -1.65 2.55 -13.01
C GLY A 182 -2.40 1.23 -13.07
N VAL A 183 -3.07 0.91 -14.17
CA VAL A 183 -3.90 -0.28 -14.34
C VAL A 183 -3.12 -1.38 -15.04
N VAL A 184 -2.65 -2.36 -14.29
CA VAL A 184 -1.69 -3.37 -14.77
C VAL A 184 -2.27 -4.25 -15.88
N ARG A 185 -3.43 -4.86 -15.67
CA ARG A 185 -4.00 -5.79 -16.65
C ARG A 185 -4.48 -5.12 -17.92
N ARG A 186 -5.05 -3.93 -17.82
CA ARG A 186 -5.44 -3.12 -18.99
C ARG A 186 -4.26 -2.40 -19.64
N ARG A 187 -3.06 -2.47 -19.04
CA ARG A 187 -1.80 -1.87 -19.54
C ARG A 187 -1.94 -0.40 -19.86
N MET A 188 -2.57 0.35 -18.98
CA MET A 188 -2.89 1.76 -19.19
C MET A 188 -2.60 2.61 -17.95
N LEU A 189 -2.47 3.90 -18.17
CA LEU A 189 -2.47 4.93 -17.14
C LEU A 189 -3.77 5.73 -17.26
N GLU A 190 -4.55 5.73 -16.19
CA GLU A 190 -5.75 6.56 -16.07
C GLU A 190 -5.38 7.91 -15.46
N ARG A 191 -6.02 8.98 -15.91
CA ARG A 191 -5.94 10.30 -15.30
C ARG A 191 -7.32 10.82 -14.97
N HIS A 192 -7.54 11.16 -13.71
CA HIS A 192 -8.75 11.78 -13.20
C HIS A 192 -8.44 13.22 -12.83
N SER A 193 -9.01 14.17 -13.54
CA SER A 193 -8.81 15.61 -13.28
C SER A 193 -9.78 16.11 -12.24
N LYS A 194 -9.28 16.88 -11.29
CA LYS A 194 -10.13 17.64 -10.36
C LYS A 194 -10.95 18.66 -11.17
N LYS A 195 -12.27 18.58 -11.05
CA LYS A 195 -13.18 19.57 -11.63
C LYS A 195 -13.27 20.80 -10.73
#